data_3f865e931f51f8a43e3cc3294e3543e5
#
_entry.id   3f865e931f51f8a43e3cc3294e3543e5
#
_cell.length_a   1.000
_cell.length_b   1.000
_cell.length_c   1.000
_cell.angle_alpha   90.00
_cell.angle_beta   90.00
_cell.angle_gamma   90.00
#
_symmetry.space_group_name_H-M   'P 1'
#
loop_
_entity.id
_entity.type
_entity.pdbx_description
1 polymer ?
#
loop_
_entity_poly.entity_id
_entity_poly.type
_entity_poly.pdbx_seq_one_letter_code
_entity_poly.pdbx_strand_id
1 'polypeptide(L)'
;IPSPVNAHISLGLQAQYAFSSRYDVGIGFFFNHYSNGAVTFPNFGLNAFELALRVGMKTQRSTKSLPKEPEDDGFKRGFLFAVQVSGGIMSNEASYLKTLEETGTWVNDRYFKYSFQVNAFYRYSRSMASGLGFDLYVTPFCDKVAESDGQGLKYDPVSVGISALHEFSYRDFSMMVGVGRYLHHNDGLEQAQSWYQMVTLKYYFPKWADMYLGIVLKAHRFRAAESIQLCLGKRF
;
A
#
# COMPACT_ATOMS: atom_id res chain seq x y z
N ILE A 1 -17.00 9.63 3.01
CA ILE A 1 -16.68 8.44 2.20
C ILE A 1 -17.79 7.44 2.45
N PRO A 2 -18.65 7.13 1.49
CA PRO A 2 -19.83 6.28 1.70
C PRO A 2 -19.46 4.79 1.62
N SER A 3 -18.61 4.32 2.51
CA SER A 3 -18.24 2.91 2.63
C SER A 3 -18.19 2.51 4.10
N PRO A 4 -18.70 1.33 4.46
CA PRO A 4 -18.61 0.83 5.84
C PRO A 4 -17.17 0.48 6.24
N VAL A 5 -16.28 0.28 5.24
CA VAL A 5 -14.87 -0.03 5.47
C VAL A 5 -14.01 0.98 4.72
N ASN A 6 -13.13 1.65 5.44
CA ASN A 6 -12.17 2.61 4.88
C ASN A 6 -10.78 2.32 5.43
N ALA A 7 -9.76 2.51 4.59
CA ALA A 7 -8.37 2.51 5.01
C ALA A 7 -7.98 3.92 5.48
N HIS A 8 -7.24 3.99 6.56
CA HIS A 8 -6.59 5.20 7.05
C HIS A 8 -5.07 4.98 7.03
N ILE A 9 -4.38 5.84 6.31
CA ILE A 9 -2.91 5.86 6.28
C ILE A 9 -2.47 7.17 6.90
N SER A 10 -1.67 7.09 7.95
CA SER A 10 -1.07 8.24 8.61
C SER A 10 0.45 8.16 8.47
N LEU A 11 1.05 9.22 7.96
CA LEU A 11 2.49 9.38 7.88
C LEU A 11 2.86 10.67 8.59
N GLY A 12 3.78 10.61 9.55
CA GLY A 12 4.13 11.78 10.32
C GLY A 12 5.54 11.76 10.88
N LEU A 13 5.97 12.95 11.25
CA LEU A 13 7.21 13.19 12.00
C LEU A 13 6.83 13.72 13.38
N GLN A 14 7.43 13.15 14.42
CA GLN A 14 7.22 13.58 15.79
C GLN A 14 8.57 13.82 16.47
N ALA A 15 8.69 14.96 17.11
CA ALA A 15 9.80 15.27 18.01
C ALA A 15 9.28 15.30 19.45
N GLN A 16 10.06 14.70 20.36
CA GLN A 16 9.71 14.66 21.77
C GLN A 16 10.91 15.09 22.62
N TYR A 17 10.68 15.94 23.58
CA TYR A 17 11.71 16.44 24.51
C TYR A 17 11.30 16.16 25.96
N ALA A 18 12.10 15.38 26.67
CA ALA A 18 11.93 15.12 28.10
C ALA A 18 12.71 16.17 28.89
N PHE A 19 12.00 17.14 29.45
CA PHE A 19 12.62 18.20 30.27
C PHE A 19 12.80 17.80 31.73
N SER A 20 12.24 16.64 32.12
CA SER A 20 12.52 16.02 33.40
C SER A 20 12.35 14.50 33.33
N SER A 21 12.74 13.79 34.40
CA SER A 21 12.50 12.34 34.50
C SER A 21 11.01 11.99 34.50
N ARG A 22 10.13 12.96 34.73
CA ARG A 22 8.68 12.78 34.91
C ARG A 22 7.85 13.40 33.80
N TYR A 23 8.34 14.44 33.13
CA TYR A 23 7.57 15.19 32.15
C TYR A 23 8.24 15.29 30.81
N ASP A 24 7.46 15.22 29.75
CA ASP A 24 7.87 15.43 28.38
C ASP A 24 6.86 16.29 27.61
N VAL A 25 7.35 16.94 26.56
CA VAL A 25 6.52 17.64 25.57
C VAL A 25 6.90 17.13 24.21
N GLY A 26 5.97 17.16 23.30
CA GLY A 26 6.20 16.74 21.92
C GLY A 26 5.41 17.57 20.93
N ILE A 27 5.92 17.64 19.73
CA ILE A 27 5.26 18.21 18.56
C ILE A 27 5.30 17.18 17.43
N GLY A 28 4.18 17.00 16.76
CA GLY A 28 4.07 16.09 15.60
C GLY A 28 3.38 16.77 14.44
N PHE A 29 3.80 16.43 13.24
CA PHE A 29 3.14 16.81 12.01
C PHE A 29 2.79 15.54 11.24
N PHE A 30 1.51 15.37 10.87
CA PHE A 30 1.00 14.17 10.24
C PHE A 30 0.25 14.53 8.96
N PHE A 31 0.44 13.70 7.94
CA PHE A 31 -0.42 13.61 6.78
C PHE A 31 -1.31 12.38 6.95
N ASN A 32 -2.62 12.59 6.89
CA ASN A 32 -3.62 11.55 7.02
C ASN A 32 -4.37 11.39 5.71
N HIS A 33 -4.43 10.17 5.19
CA HIS A 33 -5.20 9.81 4.01
C HIS A 33 -6.26 8.78 4.37
N TYR A 34 -7.51 9.07 4.02
CA TYR A 34 -8.65 8.16 4.19
C TYR A 34 -9.20 7.80 2.82
N SER A 35 -9.39 6.51 2.55
CA SER A 35 -9.91 6.01 1.27
C SER A 35 -10.51 4.62 1.45
N ASN A 36 -11.45 4.25 0.60
CA ASN A 36 -11.93 2.88 0.53
C ASN A 36 -11.19 2.03 -0.53
N GLY A 37 -10.10 2.55 -1.11
CA GLY A 37 -9.28 1.82 -2.08
C GLY A 37 -10.01 1.53 -3.40
N ALA A 38 -10.94 2.38 -3.79
CA ALA A 38 -11.77 2.22 -4.99
C ALA A 38 -12.67 0.95 -4.98
N VAL A 39 -12.94 0.39 -3.80
CA VAL A 39 -13.87 -0.76 -3.67
C VAL A 39 -15.31 -0.35 -3.95
N THR A 40 -15.66 0.91 -3.68
CA THR A 40 -16.98 1.50 -3.97
C THR A 40 -16.86 2.97 -4.34
N PHE A 41 -17.74 3.45 -5.21
CA PHE A 41 -17.90 4.87 -5.55
C PHE A 41 -19.13 5.48 -4.90
N PRO A 42 -19.13 6.82 -4.66
CA PRO A 42 -18.01 7.73 -4.87
C PRO A 42 -16.86 7.54 -3.87
N ASN A 43 -15.60 7.56 -4.33
CA ASN A 43 -14.41 7.49 -3.49
C ASN A 43 -13.52 8.71 -3.73
N PHE A 44 -13.91 9.86 -3.19
CA PHE A 44 -13.13 11.09 -3.35
C PHE A 44 -11.84 11.11 -2.51
N GLY A 45 -11.70 10.17 -1.56
CA GLY A 45 -10.66 10.21 -0.56
C GLY A 45 -10.74 11.46 0.32
N LEU A 46 -10.05 11.46 1.44
CA LEU A 46 -9.88 12.64 2.28
C LEU A 46 -8.41 12.72 2.68
N ASN A 47 -7.79 13.85 2.38
CA ASN A 47 -6.44 14.16 2.82
C ASN A 47 -6.50 15.25 3.87
N ALA A 48 -5.85 15.04 5.00
CA ALA A 48 -5.80 16.00 6.10
C ALA A 48 -4.36 16.14 6.60
N PHE A 49 -3.96 17.37 6.87
CA PHE A 49 -2.73 17.66 7.60
C PHE A 49 -3.09 17.94 9.06
N GLU A 50 -2.33 17.37 9.97
CA GLU A 50 -2.54 17.48 11.40
C GLU A 50 -1.26 17.97 12.08
N LEU A 51 -1.41 18.97 12.95
CA LEU A 51 -0.39 19.39 13.90
C LEU A 51 -0.81 18.90 15.27
N ALA A 52 -0.01 18.02 15.88
CA ALA A 52 -0.26 17.45 17.19
C ALA A 52 0.69 18.07 18.23
N LEU A 53 0.15 18.48 19.35
CA LEU A 53 0.90 18.86 20.54
C LEU A 53 0.67 17.82 21.62
N ARG A 54 1.72 17.37 22.27
CA ARG A 54 1.68 16.38 23.33
C ARG A 54 2.33 16.92 24.60
N VAL A 55 1.66 16.69 25.72
CA VAL A 55 2.26 16.82 27.05
C VAL A 55 2.15 15.46 27.72
N GLY A 56 3.27 14.90 28.16
CA GLY A 56 3.34 13.61 28.81
C GLY A 56 3.78 13.71 30.28
N MET A 57 3.15 12.91 31.13
CA MET A 57 3.55 12.70 32.51
C MET A 57 3.72 11.20 32.77
N LYS A 58 4.89 10.80 33.22
CA LYS A 58 5.18 9.43 33.64
C LYS A 58 4.70 9.23 35.07
N THR A 59 3.64 8.46 35.27
CA THR A 59 3.07 8.18 36.60
C THR A 59 3.84 7.15 37.40
N GLN A 60 4.60 6.30 36.71
CA GLN A 60 5.51 5.32 37.33
C GLN A 60 6.85 5.35 36.61
N ARG A 61 7.94 5.15 37.35
CA ARG A 61 9.26 4.96 36.77
C ARG A 61 9.23 3.62 36.02
N SER A 62 9.07 3.68 34.70
CA SER A 62 9.17 2.48 33.88
C SER A 62 10.60 1.94 34.03
N THR A 63 10.76 0.90 34.82
CA THR A 63 11.98 0.11 34.90
C THR A 63 12.08 -0.91 33.76
N LYS A 64 11.06 -0.99 32.89
CA LYS A 64 11.17 -1.78 31.66
C LYS A 64 12.17 -1.06 30.75
N SER A 65 13.40 -1.54 30.78
CA SER A 65 14.32 -1.31 29.69
C SER A 65 13.59 -1.62 28.38
N LEU A 66 13.77 -0.78 27.36
CA LEU A 66 13.43 -1.15 25.99
C LEU A 66 13.92 -2.59 25.80
N PRO A 67 13.13 -3.46 25.13
CA PRO A 67 13.62 -4.80 24.81
C PRO A 67 15.01 -4.62 24.22
N LYS A 68 16.01 -5.23 24.86
CA LYS A 68 17.37 -5.24 24.31
C LYS A 68 17.24 -5.65 22.85
N GLU A 69 17.85 -4.90 21.96
CA GLU A 69 18.06 -5.40 20.62
C GLU A 69 18.59 -6.83 20.74
N PRO A 70 18.09 -7.76 19.94
CA PRO A 70 18.60 -9.12 19.96
C PRO A 70 20.12 -9.05 19.89
N GLU A 71 20.81 -9.72 20.83
CA GLU A 71 22.26 -9.87 20.81
C GLU A 71 22.68 -10.25 19.39
N ASP A 72 23.84 -9.82 18.96
CA ASP A 72 24.35 -10.01 17.60
C ASP A 72 24.23 -11.47 17.17
N ASP A 73 23.14 -11.80 16.49
CA ASP A 73 22.81 -13.14 16.00
C ASP A 73 23.51 -13.48 14.69
N GLY A 74 24.58 -12.73 14.38
CA GLY A 74 25.36 -12.94 13.17
C GLY A 74 24.67 -12.47 11.90
N PHE A 75 23.87 -11.39 11.98
CA PHE A 75 23.26 -10.79 10.80
C PHE A 75 24.27 -10.62 9.66
N LYS A 76 23.95 -11.18 8.51
CA LYS A 76 24.73 -11.02 7.27
C LYS A 76 23.94 -10.20 6.26
N ARG A 77 24.64 -9.21 5.67
CA ARG A 77 24.15 -8.49 4.51
C ARG A 77 24.06 -9.45 3.32
N GLY A 78 23.07 -9.29 2.46
CA GLY A 78 22.93 -10.19 1.32
C GLY A 78 21.74 -9.86 0.44
N PHE A 79 21.68 -10.58 -0.66
CA PHE A 79 20.55 -10.53 -1.56
C PHE A 79 19.42 -11.43 -1.07
N LEU A 80 18.21 -10.96 -1.25
CA LEU A 80 16.97 -11.68 -1.00
C LEU A 80 16.11 -11.58 -2.23
N PHE A 81 15.42 -12.65 -2.54
CA PHE A 81 14.44 -12.67 -3.62
C PHE A 81 13.06 -12.95 -3.03
N ALA A 82 12.04 -12.39 -3.62
CA ALA A 82 10.67 -12.67 -3.21
C ALA A 82 9.76 -12.76 -4.42
N VAL A 83 8.79 -13.66 -4.34
CA VAL A 83 7.68 -13.74 -5.30
C VAL A 83 6.38 -13.48 -4.55
N GLN A 84 5.44 -12.81 -5.20
CA GLN A 84 4.16 -12.45 -4.62
C GLN A 84 3.05 -12.54 -5.66
N VAL A 85 1.93 -13.11 -5.26
CA VAL A 85 0.67 -13.02 -5.98
C VAL A 85 -0.30 -12.21 -5.15
N SER A 86 -1.14 -11.40 -5.80
CA SER A 86 -2.13 -10.61 -5.09
C SER A 86 -3.45 -10.59 -5.85
N GLY A 87 -4.53 -10.42 -5.12
CA GLY A 87 -5.86 -10.26 -5.70
C GLY A 87 -6.72 -9.34 -4.85
N GLY A 88 -7.55 -8.56 -5.52
CA GLY A 88 -8.44 -7.61 -4.86
C GLY A 88 -9.67 -7.29 -5.68
N ILE A 89 -10.58 -6.58 -5.06
CA ILE A 89 -11.82 -6.13 -5.65
C ILE A 89 -11.75 -4.63 -5.80
N MET A 90 -12.18 -4.13 -6.95
CA MET A 90 -12.34 -2.71 -7.21
C MET A 90 -13.64 -2.43 -7.97
N SER A 91 -14.10 -1.20 -7.95
CA SER A 91 -15.20 -0.72 -8.79
C SER A 91 -14.65 0.17 -9.90
N ASN A 92 -15.37 0.25 -11.02
CA ASN A 92 -15.05 1.14 -12.13
C ASN A 92 -15.88 2.44 -12.02
N GLU A 93 -15.18 3.59 -11.99
CA GLU A 93 -15.83 4.89 -11.87
C GLU A 93 -16.69 5.23 -13.09
N ALA A 94 -16.22 4.93 -14.31
CA ALA A 94 -16.99 5.19 -15.53
C ALA A 94 -18.29 4.40 -15.56
N SER A 95 -18.26 3.11 -15.17
CA SER A 95 -19.45 2.28 -15.05
C SER A 95 -20.42 2.82 -13.99
N TYR A 96 -19.91 3.26 -12.85
CA TYR A 96 -20.71 3.87 -11.79
C TYR A 96 -21.41 5.15 -12.26
N LEU A 97 -20.68 6.07 -12.91
CA LEU A 97 -21.24 7.33 -13.40
C LEU A 97 -22.28 7.11 -14.49
N LYS A 98 -22.02 6.20 -15.43
CA LYS A 98 -22.97 5.83 -16.48
C LYS A 98 -24.27 5.28 -15.90
N THR A 99 -24.18 4.34 -14.94
CA THR A 99 -25.37 3.75 -14.30
C THR A 99 -26.15 4.81 -13.53
N LEU A 100 -25.48 5.71 -12.84
CA LEU A 100 -26.11 6.81 -12.11
C LEU A 100 -26.86 7.75 -13.05
N GLU A 101 -26.28 8.07 -14.20
CA GLU A 101 -26.90 8.94 -15.23
C GLU A 101 -28.11 8.27 -15.87
N GLU A 102 -28.02 6.97 -16.22
CA GLU A 102 -29.09 6.25 -16.91
C GLU A 102 -30.27 5.86 -16.00
N THR A 103 -30.00 5.51 -14.74
CA THR A 103 -31.01 4.91 -13.85
C THR A 103 -31.37 5.77 -12.64
N GLY A 104 -30.56 6.80 -12.35
CA GLY A 104 -30.66 7.60 -11.12
C GLY A 104 -30.31 6.82 -9.84
N THR A 105 -29.80 5.60 -9.98
CA THR A 105 -29.47 4.72 -8.85
C THR A 105 -27.97 4.52 -8.69
N TRP A 106 -27.55 4.30 -7.47
CA TRP A 106 -26.14 4.16 -7.10
C TRP A 106 -25.75 2.68 -7.09
N VAL A 107 -25.30 2.18 -8.22
CA VAL A 107 -24.87 0.79 -8.38
C VAL A 107 -23.36 0.75 -8.54
N ASN A 108 -22.70 -0.07 -7.75
CA ASN A 108 -21.26 -0.32 -7.84
C ASN A 108 -21.02 -1.75 -8.32
N ASP A 109 -20.64 -1.89 -9.58
CA ASP A 109 -20.13 -3.15 -10.08
C ASP A 109 -18.77 -3.43 -9.49
N ARG A 110 -18.55 -4.67 -9.06
CA ARG A 110 -17.31 -5.11 -8.44
C ARG A 110 -16.57 -6.05 -9.37
N TYR A 111 -15.30 -5.74 -9.59
CA TYR A 111 -14.44 -6.48 -10.48
C TYR A 111 -13.20 -6.98 -9.74
N PHE A 112 -12.69 -8.15 -10.13
CA PHE A 112 -11.43 -8.68 -9.63
C PHE A 112 -10.27 -8.13 -10.44
N LYS A 113 -9.19 -7.79 -9.72
CA LYS A 113 -7.87 -7.44 -10.28
C LYS A 113 -6.80 -8.31 -9.62
N TYR A 114 -5.85 -8.76 -10.42
CA TYR A 114 -4.76 -9.62 -9.96
C TYR A 114 -3.43 -8.94 -10.19
N SER A 115 -2.43 -9.32 -9.39
CA SER A 115 -1.05 -8.93 -9.65
C SER A 115 -0.08 -10.05 -9.29
N PHE A 116 1.05 -10.04 -9.99
CA PHE A 116 2.20 -10.89 -9.73
C PHE A 116 3.44 -10.02 -9.66
N GLN A 117 4.29 -10.25 -8.66
CA GLN A 117 5.51 -9.48 -8.46
C GLN A 117 6.69 -10.42 -8.23
N VAL A 118 7.82 -10.06 -8.83
CA VAL A 118 9.13 -10.66 -8.53
C VAL A 118 10.05 -9.57 -8.06
N ASN A 119 10.58 -9.71 -6.86
CA ASN A 119 11.35 -8.68 -6.18
C ASN A 119 12.74 -9.19 -5.85
N ALA A 120 13.75 -8.35 -6.09
CA ALA A 120 15.12 -8.57 -5.69
C ALA A 120 15.56 -7.45 -4.76
N PHE A 121 15.99 -7.79 -3.54
CA PHE A 121 16.41 -6.86 -2.51
C PHE A 121 17.86 -7.08 -2.14
N TYR A 122 18.54 -6.01 -1.75
CA TYR A 122 19.77 -6.06 -0.97
C TYR A 122 19.46 -5.63 0.46
N ARG A 123 19.58 -6.58 1.40
CA ARG A 123 19.42 -6.35 2.83
C ARG A 123 20.73 -5.85 3.42
N TYR A 124 20.78 -4.60 3.82
CA TYR A 124 21.96 -3.95 4.37
C TYR A 124 21.90 -3.74 5.89
N SER A 125 20.72 -3.88 6.48
CA SER A 125 20.53 -3.91 7.94
C SER A 125 19.48 -4.97 8.33
N ARG A 126 19.35 -5.24 9.62
CA ARG A 126 18.32 -6.16 10.14
C ARG A 126 16.90 -5.72 9.79
N SER A 127 16.69 -4.42 9.79
CA SER A 127 15.37 -3.82 9.63
C SER A 127 15.14 -3.19 8.25
N MET A 128 16.14 -3.18 7.36
CA MET A 128 16.03 -2.44 6.11
C MET A 128 16.62 -3.21 4.92
N ALA A 129 15.89 -3.20 3.83
CA ALA A 129 16.33 -3.69 2.53
C ALA A 129 15.84 -2.76 1.43
N SER A 130 16.63 -2.57 0.38
CA SER A 130 16.23 -1.83 -0.82
C SER A 130 16.38 -2.72 -2.04
N GLY A 131 15.54 -2.52 -3.04
CA GLY A 131 15.55 -3.41 -4.18
C GLY A 131 14.77 -2.91 -5.37
N LEU A 132 14.61 -3.80 -6.32
CA LEU A 132 13.85 -3.61 -7.55
C LEU A 132 12.76 -4.67 -7.65
N GLY A 133 11.64 -4.30 -8.22
CA GLY A 133 10.52 -5.18 -8.53
C GLY A 133 10.22 -5.21 -10.02
N PHE A 134 9.77 -6.36 -10.49
CA PHE A 134 9.08 -6.55 -11.75
C PHE A 134 7.62 -6.85 -11.43
N ASP A 135 6.72 -6.05 -11.98
CA ASP A 135 5.32 -6.03 -11.62
C ASP A 135 4.45 -6.36 -12.83
N LEU A 136 3.58 -7.35 -12.69
CA LEU A 136 2.57 -7.73 -13.66
C LEU A 136 1.19 -7.50 -13.04
N TYR A 137 0.34 -6.74 -13.69
CA TYR A 137 -1.04 -6.50 -13.28
C TYR A 137 -1.98 -7.03 -14.36
N VAL A 138 -3.09 -7.64 -13.93
CA VAL A 138 -4.10 -8.17 -14.82
C VAL A 138 -5.46 -7.59 -14.43
N THR A 139 -6.09 -6.91 -15.38
CA THR A 139 -7.42 -6.26 -15.27
C THR A 139 -8.40 -6.98 -16.20
N PRO A 140 -9.00 -8.13 -15.81
CA PRO A 140 -9.78 -8.98 -16.71
C PRO A 140 -11.05 -8.31 -17.26
N PHE A 141 -11.48 -7.22 -16.67
CA PHE A 141 -12.69 -6.48 -17.01
C PHE A 141 -12.46 -5.24 -17.89
N CYS A 142 -11.28 -5.12 -18.52
CA CYS A 142 -10.94 -3.98 -19.37
C CYS A 142 -11.92 -3.78 -20.54
N ASP A 143 -12.55 -4.85 -21.07
CA ASP A 143 -13.59 -4.75 -22.09
C ASP A 143 -14.82 -3.98 -21.56
N LYS A 144 -15.21 -4.22 -20.30
CA LYS A 144 -16.32 -3.48 -19.67
C LYS A 144 -15.98 -2.02 -19.42
N VAL A 145 -14.70 -1.71 -19.18
CA VAL A 145 -14.22 -0.31 -19.10
C VAL A 145 -14.41 0.34 -20.47
N ALA A 146 -14.01 -0.32 -21.55
CA ALA A 146 -14.18 0.17 -22.92
C ALA A 146 -15.66 0.39 -23.29
N GLU A 147 -16.56 -0.50 -22.89
CA GLU A 147 -18.00 -0.36 -23.08
C GLU A 147 -18.56 0.86 -22.30
N SER A 148 -18.08 1.09 -21.08
CA SER A 148 -18.51 2.20 -20.24
C SER A 148 -18.06 3.56 -20.78
N ASP A 149 -16.84 3.64 -21.32
CA ASP A 149 -16.29 4.86 -21.89
C ASP A 149 -16.99 5.30 -23.17
N GLY A 150 -17.65 4.39 -23.87
CA GLY A 150 -18.41 4.67 -25.10
C GLY A 150 -17.55 5.15 -26.29
N GLN A 151 -16.24 5.09 -26.18
CA GLN A 151 -15.28 5.59 -27.17
C GLN A 151 -14.86 4.55 -28.20
N GLY A 152 -15.30 3.27 -28.04
CA GLY A 152 -14.95 2.16 -28.91
C GLY A 152 -13.45 1.80 -28.87
N LEU A 153 -12.74 2.22 -27.83
CA LEU A 153 -11.33 1.93 -27.61
C LEU A 153 -11.15 0.46 -27.20
N LYS A 154 -10.01 -0.12 -27.61
CA LYS A 154 -9.60 -1.44 -27.15
C LYS A 154 -8.56 -1.28 -26.05
N TYR A 155 -8.81 -1.91 -24.93
CA TYR A 155 -7.89 -1.94 -23.80
C TYR A 155 -7.22 -3.30 -23.68
N ASP A 156 -6.04 -3.32 -23.05
CA ASP A 156 -5.26 -4.52 -22.81
C ASP A 156 -5.38 -4.90 -21.33
N PRO A 157 -5.82 -6.11 -21.00
CA PRO A 157 -5.95 -6.54 -19.62
C PRO A 157 -4.60 -6.62 -18.88
N VAL A 158 -3.47 -6.63 -19.60
CA VAL A 158 -2.16 -6.83 -19.01
C VAL A 158 -1.40 -5.50 -18.93
N SER A 159 -0.90 -5.19 -17.76
CA SER A 159 0.02 -4.07 -17.53
C SER A 159 1.31 -4.58 -16.92
N VAL A 160 2.44 -4.05 -17.38
CA VAL A 160 3.78 -4.43 -16.92
C VAL A 160 4.51 -3.22 -16.40
N GLY A 161 5.20 -3.37 -15.29
CA GLY A 161 5.98 -2.31 -14.67
C GLY A 161 7.27 -2.77 -14.02
N ILE A 162 8.10 -1.80 -13.71
CA ILE A 162 9.28 -1.96 -12.85
C ILE A 162 9.19 -0.99 -11.70
N SER A 163 9.66 -1.40 -10.52
CA SER A 163 9.57 -0.59 -9.30
C SER A 163 10.87 -0.55 -8.53
N ALA A 164 11.12 0.61 -7.92
CA ALA A 164 12.12 0.75 -6.86
C ALA A 164 11.41 0.53 -5.53
N LEU A 165 11.97 -0.32 -4.69
CA LEU A 165 11.37 -0.83 -3.47
C LEU A 165 12.24 -0.55 -2.27
N HIS A 166 11.59 -0.25 -1.14
CA HIS A 166 12.24 -0.21 0.16
C HIS A 166 11.39 -0.95 1.19
N GLU A 167 12.01 -1.87 1.93
CA GLU A 167 11.33 -2.69 2.93
C GLU A 167 11.88 -2.38 4.32
N PHE A 168 10.97 -2.07 5.23
CA PHE A 168 11.20 -1.93 6.66
C PHE A 168 10.68 -3.18 7.35
N SER A 169 11.53 -3.85 8.13
CA SER A 169 11.18 -5.08 8.84
C SER A 169 11.29 -4.91 10.35
N TYR A 170 10.31 -5.40 11.07
CA TYR A 170 10.32 -5.48 12.52
C TYR A 170 9.75 -6.83 12.96
N ARG A 171 10.61 -7.73 13.44
CA ARG A 171 10.27 -9.13 13.73
C ARG A 171 9.66 -9.80 12.50
N ASP A 172 8.46 -10.35 12.65
CA ASP A 172 7.73 -11.03 11.59
C ASP A 172 6.90 -10.07 10.71
N PHE A 173 6.87 -8.78 11.02
CA PHE A 173 6.19 -7.77 10.22
C PHE A 173 7.15 -7.04 9.30
N SER A 174 6.68 -6.70 8.11
CA SER A 174 7.36 -5.72 7.29
C SER A 174 6.39 -4.78 6.58
N MET A 175 6.89 -3.60 6.28
CA MET A 175 6.25 -2.62 5.42
C MET A 175 7.16 -2.37 4.22
N MET A 176 6.68 -2.65 3.04
CA MET A 176 7.35 -2.34 1.79
C MET A 176 6.69 -1.13 1.15
N VAL A 177 7.48 -0.14 0.78
CA VAL A 177 7.06 1.00 -0.02
C VAL A 177 7.73 0.93 -1.39
N GLY A 178 7.01 1.30 -2.43
CA GLY A 178 7.53 1.25 -3.78
C GLY A 178 7.01 2.39 -4.66
N VAL A 179 7.86 2.79 -5.59
CA VAL A 179 7.50 3.67 -6.70
C VAL A 179 7.85 2.94 -7.99
N GLY A 180 6.88 2.75 -8.86
CA GLY A 180 7.05 2.03 -10.11
C GLY A 180 6.70 2.88 -11.32
N ARG A 181 7.22 2.44 -12.47
CA ARG A 181 6.90 2.97 -13.78
C ARG A 181 6.37 1.84 -14.65
N TYR A 182 5.28 2.11 -15.35
CA TYR A 182 4.78 1.19 -16.35
C TYR A 182 5.69 1.16 -17.58
N LEU A 183 5.98 -0.03 -18.04
CA LEU A 183 6.57 -0.33 -19.33
C LEU A 183 5.49 -0.52 -20.39
N HIS A 184 4.37 -1.12 -19.98
CA HIS A 184 3.15 -1.27 -20.76
C HIS A 184 1.94 -1.07 -19.86
N HIS A 185 1.00 -0.22 -20.27
CA HIS A 185 -0.23 0.05 -19.51
C HIS A 185 -1.29 0.64 -20.44
N ASN A 186 -2.38 -0.07 -20.62
CA ASN A 186 -3.52 0.34 -21.45
C ASN A 186 -4.81 -0.35 -21.00
N ASP A 187 -5.04 -0.45 -19.69
CA ASP A 187 -6.23 -1.12 -19.13
C ASP A 187 -7.48 -0.23 -19.05
N GLY A 188 -7.36 1.03 -19.48
CA GLY A 188 -8.45 1.98 -19.52
C GLY A 188 -8.78 2.66 -18.19
N LEU A 189 -8.22 2.19 -17.08
CA LEU A 189 -8.55 2.72 -15.76
C LEU A 189 -7.85 4.04 -15.46
N GLU A 190 -6.58 4.16 -15.84
CA GLU A 190 -5.79 5.37 -15.64
C GLU A 190 -4.76 5.56 -16.76
N GLN A 191 -5.23 5.75 -17.99
CA GLN A 191 -4.40 5.78 -19.21
C GLN A 191 -3.25 6.80 -19.21
N ALA A 192 -3.44 7.94 -18.56
CA ALA A 192 -2.44 9.01 -18.55
C ALA A 192 -1.33 8.78 -17.50
N GLN A 193 -1.37 7.71 -16.73
CA GLN A 193 -0.44 7.48 -15.65
C GLN A 193 0.73 6.60 -16.11
N SER A 194 1.94 7.20 -16.08
CA SER A 194 3.18 6.44 -16.32
C SER A 194 3.77 5.85 -15.04
N TRP A 195 3.34 6.33 -13.86
CA TRP A 195 3.90 6.00 -12.56
C TRP A 195 2.83 5.55 -11.59
N TYR A 196 3.19 4.62 -10.74
CA TYR A 196 2.37 4.16 -9.63
C TYR A 196 3.18 4.10 -8.33
N GLN A 197 2.48 4.11 -7.21
CA GLN A 197 3.03 3.92 -5.88
C GLN A 197 2.37 2.71 -5.25
N MET A 198 3.11 2.01 -4.41
CA MET A 198 2.58 0.89 -3.65
C MET A 198 3.07 0.91 -2.21
N VAL A 199 2.20 0.44 -1.34
CA VAL A 199 2.54 0.12 0.05
C VAL A 199 2.06 -1.30 0.30
N THR A 200 2.94 -2.16 0.81
CA THR A 200 2.59 -3.53 1.17
C THR A 200 2.91 -3.76 2.65
N LEU A 201 1.91 -4.15 3.42
CA LEU A 201 2.10 -4.63 4.77
C LEU A 201 2.13 -6.16 4.73
N LYS A 202 3.15 -6.78 5.33
CA LYS A 202 3.38 -8.22 5.29
C LYS A 202 3.54 -8.77 6.70
N TYR A 203 3.03 -9.97 6.89
CA TYR A 203 3.33 -10.80 8.05
C TYR A 203 3.97 -12.10 7.58
N TYR A 204 5.20 -12.35 8.01
CA TYR A 204 5.99 -13.53 7.66
C TYR A 204 5.68 -14.68 8.62
N PHE A 205 5.67 -15.88 8.08
CA PHE A 205 5.55 -17.12 8.83
C PHE A 205 6.89 -17.88 8.77
N PRO A 206 7.83 -17.63 9.71
CA PRO A 206 9.17 -18.24 9.64
C PRO A 206 9.15 -19.76 9.61
N LYS A 207 8.17 -20.37 10.29
CA LYS A 207 7.96 -21.83 10.31
C LYS A 207 7.49 -22.40 8.95
N TRP A 208 7.04 -21.58 8.04
CA TRP A 208 6.53 -21.94 6.71
C TRP A 208 7.47 -21.45 5.60
N ALA A 209 8.78 -21.62 5.83
CA ALA A 209 9.82 -21.27 4.87
C ALA A 209 9.72 -19.82 4.36
N ASP A 210 9.52 -18.87 5.28
CA ASP A 210 9.42 -17.43 5.00
C ASP A 210 8.29 -17.04 4.02
N MET A 211 7.21 -17.83 4.00
CA MET A 211 5.96 -17.39 3.37
C MET A 211 5.37 -16.21 4.14
N TYR A 212 4.67 -15.35 3.45
CA TYR A 212 3.97 -14.22 4.06
C TYR A 212 2.58 -14.00 3.47
N LEU A 213 1.70 -13.48 4.30
CA LEU A 213 0.44 -12.88 3.92
C LEU A 213 0.55 -11.36 4.08
N GLY A 214 -0.20 -10.62 3.29
CA GLY A 214 -0.20 -9.18 3.40
C GLY A 214 -1.32 -8.49 2.67
N ILE A 215 -1.27 -7.16 2.75
CA ILE A 215 -2.18 -6.25 2.08
C ILE A 215 -1.35 -5.30 1.23
N VAL A 216 -1.71 -5.20 -0.04
CA VAL A 216 -1.12 -4.26 -0.99
C VAL A 216 -2.11 -3.14 -1.24
N LEU A 217 -1.67 -1.90 -1.05
CA LEU A 217 -2.34 -0.72 -1.55
C LEU A 217 -1.55 -0.20 -2.74
N LYS A 218 -2.19 -0.10 -3.90
CA LYS A 218 -1.65 0.54 -5.09
C LYS A 218 -2.39 1.84 -5.34
N ALA A 219 -1.64 2.87 -5.72
CA ALA A 219 -2.19 4.20 -5.95
C ALA A 219 -1.46 4.91 -7.08
N HIS A 220 -2.11 5.94 -7.63
CA HIS A 220 -1.52 6.84 -8.60
C HIS A 220 -1.49 8.28 -8.06
N ARG A 221 -0.43 9.04 -8.44
CA ARG A 221 -0.23 10.45 -8.03
C ARG A 221 -0.31 10.69 -6.52
N PHE A 222 -0.01 9.68 -5.69
CA PHE A 222 -0.10 9.74 -4.23
C PHE A 222 -1.48 10.11 -3.66
N ARG A 223 -2.54 10.05 -4.46
CA ARG A 223 -3.89 10.43 -4.01
C ARG A 223 -5.02 9.53 -4.51
N ALA A 224 -4.87 8.93 -5.67
CA ALA A 224 -5.89 8.08 -6.25
C ALA A 224 -5.55 6.62 -5.93
N ALA A 225 -6.22 6.07 -4.92
CA ALA A 225 -6.12 4.64 -4.64
C ALA A 225 -6.75 3.87 -5.80
N GLU A 226 -5.98 3.00 -6.44
CA GLU A 226 -6.45 2.15 -7.52
C GLU A 226 -7.08 0.88 -6.98
N SER A 227 -6.40 0.21 -6.05
CA SER A 227 -6.88 -1.05 -5.49
C SER A 227 -6.26 -1.38 -4.14
N ILE A 228 -7.04 -2.10 -3.34
CA ILE A 228 -6.54 -2.82 -2.16
C ILE A 228 -6.61 -4.31 -2.49
N GLN A 229 -5.50 -5.02 -2.31
CA GLN A 229 -5.37 -6.43 -2.64
C GLN A 229 -4.83 -7.21 -1.44
N LEU A 230 -5.29 -8.43 -1.25
CA LEU A 230 -4.64 -9.40 -0.38
C LEU A 230 -3.50 -10.06 -1.16
N CYS A 231 -2.37 -10.27 -0.52
CA CYS A 231 -1.24 -10.92 -1.14
C CYS A 231 -0.75 -12.13 -0.35
N LEU A 232 -0.26 -13.10 -1.10
CA LEU A 232 0.50 -14.25 -0.62
C LEU A 232 1.85 -14.26 -1.32
N GLY A 233 2.91 -14.46 -0.57
CA GLY A 233 4.24 -14.52 -1.17
C GLY A 233 5.22 -15.36 -0.38
N LYS A 234 6.40 -15.51 -0.95
CA LYS A 234 7.52 -16.23 -0.36
C LYS A 234 8.82 -15.48 -0.59
N ARG A 235 9.65 -15.44 0.43
CA ARG A 235 11.02 -14.92 0.38
C ARG A 235 12.01 -16.07 0.35
N PHE A 236 13.12 -15.88 -0.39
CA PHE A 236 14.20 -16.86 -0.57
C PHE A 236 15.53 -16.25 -0.14
#